data_9cfedaf4fd98985a55c62ba53d36da3a
#
_entry.id   9cfedaf4fd98985a55c62ba53d36da3a
#
_cell.length_a   1.000
_cell.length_b   1.000
_cell.length_c   1.000
_cell.angle_alpha   90.00
_cell.angle_beta   90.00
_cell.angle_gamma   90.00
#
_symmetry.space_group_name_H-M   'P 1'
#
loop_
_entity.id
_entity.type
_entity.pdbx_description
1 polymer ?
#
loop_
_entity_poly.entity_id
_entity_poly.type
_entity_poly.pdbx_seq_one_letter_code
_entity_poly.pdbx_strand_id
1 'polypeptide(L)'
;MPDSTLKMRNRLSYLTYIALLITFAVVIHTVEAALPLPMPVPGVRLGLANIITLLTLVLFGLRSGLLVSIVRSVIGSLFIGGLFGFGFWLSITAGIFSTLAMALVLVLQKRGMVSLVSVSVIGAAVHNITQLSLASIIIANPALLRGYFPLLLLLSVPTGIFTGLAAFYLEGVTRRMISQSGAGEVR
;
A
#
# COMPACT_ATOMS: atom_id res chain seq x y z
N MET A 1 18.22 -27.99 21.81
CA MET A 1 16.78 -27.76 21.72
C MET A 1 16.28 -26.30 21.92
N PRO A 2 17.07 -25.30 22.33
CA PRO A 2 16.60 -23.91 22.45
C PRO A 2 16.37 -23.19 21.12
N ASP A 3 17.06 -23.58 20.05
CA ASP A 3 17.04 -22.87 18.75
C ASP A 3 15.73 -23.03 17.97
N SER A 4 15.06 -24.17 18.05
CA SER A 4 13.80 -24.45 17.34
C SER A 4 12.63 -23.67 17.94
N THR A 5 12.59 -23.50 19.26
CA THR A 5 11.52 -22.75 19.95
C THR A 5 11.64 -21.26 19.71
N LEU A 6 12.86 -20.71 19.68
CA LEU A 6 13.13 -19.31 19.36
C LEU A 6 12.76 -19.00 17.91
N LYS A 7 13.13 -19.84 16.95
CA LYS A 7 12.74 -19.70 15.53
C LYS A 7 11.23 -19.75 15.35
N MET A 8 10.55 -20.66 16.06
CA MET A 8 9.10 -20.77 16.01
C MET A 8 8.41 -19.52 16.58
N ARG A 9 8.88 -19.02 17.72
CA ARG A 9 8.36 -17.78 18.35
C ARG A 9 8.51 -16.57 17.43
N ASN A 10 9.68 -16.40 16.82
CA ASN A 10 9.93 -15.30 15.89
C ASN A 10 9.04 -15.41 14.64
N ARG A 11 8.83 -16.61 14.12
CA ARG A 11 7.92 -16.86 12.98
C ARG A 11 6.47 -16.56 13.34
N LEU A 12 6.00 -16.96 14.52
CA LEU A 12 4.65 -16.67 14.99
C LEU A 12 4.44 -15.16 15.16
N SER A 13 5.39 -14.46 15.79
CA SER A 13 5.33 -13.00 15.93
C SER A 13 5.26 -12.30 14.58
N TYR A 14 6.10 -12.70 13.62
CA TYR A 14 6.05 -12.17 12.25
C TYR A 14 4.68 -12.37 11.60
N LEU A 15 4.10 -13.58 11.67
CA LEU A 15 2.79 -13.89 11.11
C LEU A 15 1.68 -13.05 11.77
N THR A 16 1.75 -12.85 13.08
CA THR A 16 0.80 -12.01 13.82
C THR A 16 0.88 -10.55 13.36
N TYR A 17 2.07 -9.99 13.22
CA TYR A 17 2.23 -8.62 12.71
C TYR A 17 1.71 -8.47 11.28
N ILE A 18 2.03 -9.41 10.39
CA ILE A 18 1.55 -9.37 9.02
C ILE A 18 0.02 -9.50 8.96
N ALA A 19 -0.58 -10.38 9.77
CA ALA A 19 -2.04 -10.53 9.85
C ALA A 19 -2.72 -9.22 10.32
N LEU A 20 -2.17 -8.57 11.36
CA LEU A 20 -2.66 -7.27 11.83
C LEU A 20 -2.55 -6.20 10.73
N LEU A 21 -1.41 -6.11 10.05
CA LEU A 21 -1.21 -5.15 8.96
C LEU A 21 -2.18 -5.41 7.79
N ILE A 22 -2.41 -6.68 7.42
CA ILE A 22 -3.42 -7.04 6.41
C ILE A 22 -4.81 -6.58 6.87
N THR A 23 -5.18 -6.84 8.12
CA THR A 23 -6.48 -6.44 8.66
C THR A 23 -6.68 -4.92 8.56
N PHE A 24 -5.71 -4.12 9.02
CA PHE A 24 -5.77 -2.66 8.89
C PHE A 24 -5.83 -2.21 7.42
N ALA A 25 -5.04 -2.84 6.55
CA ALA A 25 -5.04 -2.51 5.13
C ALA A 25 -6.40 -2.81 4.48
N VAL A 26 -7.05 -3.93 4.83
CA VAL A 26 -8.40 -4.30 4.36
C VAL A 26 -9.44 -3.31 4.87
N VAL A 27 -9.41 -2.95 6.16
CA VAL A 27 -10.33 -1.97 6.74
C VAL A 27 -10.22 -0.62 6.01
N ILE A 28 -9.00 -0.08 5.87
CA ILE A 28 -8.80 1.19 5.16
C ILE A 28 -9.27 1.08 3.70
N HIS A 29 -8.96 -0.01 3.02
CA HIS A 29 -9.36 -0.25 1.63
C HIS A 29 -10.90 -0.29 1.48
N THR A 30 -11.59 -0.95 2.41
CA THR A 30 -13.06 -1.05 2.41
C THR A 30 -13.71 0.28 2.74
N VAL A 31 -13.18 0.99 3.75
CA VAL A 31 -13.66 2.34 4.12
C VAL A 31 -13.47 3.32 2.97
N GLU A 32 -12.28 3.32 2.35
CA GLU A 32 -12.00 4.18 1.19
C GLU A 32 -12.98 3.92 0.03
N ALA A 33 -13.33 2.66 -0.21
CA ALA A 33 -14.28 2.28 -1.25
C ALA A 33 -15.73 2.70 -0.95
N ALA A 34 -16.08 2.81 0.34
CA ALA A 34 -17.41 3.26 0.79
C ALA A 34 -17.55 4.79 0.81
N LEU A 35 -16.43 5.53 0.75
CA LEU A 35 -16.47 6.99 0.71
C LEU A 35 -16.98 7.48 -0.66
N PRO A 36 -17.96 8.40 -0.70
CA PRO A 36 -18.45 9.00 -1.94
C PRO A 36 -17.47 10.05 -2.46
N LEU A 37 -16.26 9.63 -2.82
CA LEU A 37 -15.26 10.53 -3.36
C LEU A 37 -15.63 10.90 -4.81
N PRO A 38 -15.55 12.19 -5.18
CA PRO A 38 -15.84 12.65 -6.53
C PRO A 38 -14.71 12.28 -7.50
N MET A 39 -14.50 10.98 -7.70
CA MET A 39 -13.50 10.49 -8.62
C MET A 39 -14.01 10.51 -10.07
N PRO A 40 -13.17 10.89 -11.03
CA PRO A 40 -13.56 11.02 -12.43
C PRO A 40 -13.95 9.69 -13.08
N VAL A 41 -13.48 8.58 -12.53
CA VAL A 41 -13.76 7.23 -13.03
C VAL A 41 -14.21 6.37 -11.85
N PRO A 42 -15.38 5.71 -11.95
CA PRO A 42 -15.85 4.79 -10.92
C PRO A 42 -14.81 3.69 -10.63
N GLY A 43 -14.55 3.41 -9.36
CA GLY A 43 -13.59 2.38 -8.96
C GLY A 43 -12.13 2.84 -8.83
N VAL A 44 -11.78 4.06 -9.28
CA VAL A 44 -10.50 4.70 -8.98
C VAL A 44 -10.49 5.15 -7.53
N ARG A 45 -9.38 4.93 -6.83
CA ARG A 45 -9.21 5.22 -5.39
C ARG A 45 -7.96 6.05 -5.15
N LEU A 46 -7.96 6.82 -4.07
CA LEU A 46 -6.80 7.64 -3.67
C LEU A 46 -5.60 6.81 -3.22
N GLY A 47 -5.84 5.56 -2.80
CA GLY A 47 -4.82 4.65 -2.34
C GLY A 47 -4.42 4.86 -0.88
N LEU A 48 -5.34 5.26 -0.01
CA LEU A 48 -5.06 5.44 1.43
C LEU A 48 -4.51 4.16 2.08
N ALA A 49 -4.95 2.99 1.62
CA ALA A 49 -4.41 1.72 2.09
C ALA A 49 -2.91 1.51 1.77
N ASN A 50 -2.30 2.37 0.93
CA ASN A 50 -0.86 2.36 0.71
C ASN A 50 -0.06 2.78 1.96
N ILE A 51 -0.68 3.43 2.96
CA ILE A 51 -0.08 3.69 4.28
C ILE A 51 0.48 2.38 4.86
N ILE A 52 -0.38 1.37 4.92
CA ILE A 52 -0.03 0.07 5.52
C ILE A 52 0.95 -0.70 4.62
N THR A 53 0.79 -0.59 3.30
CA THR A 53 1.71 -1.22 2.35
C THR A 53 3.12 -0.63 2.49
N LEU A 54 3.25 0.70 2.58
CA LEU A 54 4.53 1.38 2.79
C LEU A 54 5.14 1.01 4.15
N LEU A 55 4.34 1.02 5.22
CA LEU A 55 4.77 0.60 6.55
C LEU A 55 5.30 -0.84 6.53
N THR A 56 4.57 -1.76 5.89
CA THR A 56 4.98 -3.14 5.75
C THR A 56 6.29 -3.27 4.96
N LEU A 57 6.42 -2.49 3.88
CA LEU A 57 7.60 -2.46 3.03
C LEU A 57 8.85 -2.02 3.81
N VAL A 58 8.70 -1.00 4.65
CA VAL A 58 9.80 -0.46 5.50
C VAL A 58 10.20 -1.45 6.59
N LEU A 59 9.22 -2.10 7.24
CA LEU A 59 9.46 -2.99 8.37
C LEU A 59 9.90 -4.41 7.95
N PHE A 60 9.26 -4.96 6.92
CA PHE A 60 9.37 -6.38 6.57
C PHE A 60 9.82 -6.64 5.13
N GLY A 61 10.07 -5.58 4.34
CA GLY A 61 10.60 -5.66 2.99
C GLY A 61 9.58 -5.96 1.90
N LEU A 62 10.08 -6.09 0.66
CA LEU A 62 9.28 -6.15 -0.57
C LEU A 62 8.27 -7.30 -0.60
N ARG A 63 8.68 -8.51 -0.21
CA ARG A 63 7.82 -9.70 -0.25
C ARG A 63 6.58 -9.51 0.62
N SER A 64 6.77 -8.99 1.84
CA SER A 64 5.68 -8.72 2.78
C SER A 64 4.79 -7.56 2.30
N GLY A 65 5.38 -6.50 1.75
CA GLY A 65 4.64 -5.38 1.17
C GLY A 65 3.75 -5.81 0.01
N LEU A 66 4.26 -6.64 -0.91
CA LEU A 66 3.48 -7.21 -2.01
C LEU A 66 2.36 -8.13 -1.49
N LEU A 67 2.66 -8.99 -0.51
CA LEU A 67 1.66 -9.86 0.10
C LEU A 67 0.49 -9.04 0.67
N VAL A 68 0.79 -8.02 1.49
CA VAL A 68 -0.23 -7.13 2.08
C VAL A 68 -1.02 -6.42 0.98
N SER A 69 -0.36 -5.90 -0.05
CA SER A 69 -1.02 -5.19 -1.16
C SER A 69 -1.97 -6.09 -1.95
N ILE A 70 -1.58 -7.34 -2.23
CA ILE A 70 -2.41 -8.31 -2.96
C ILE A 70 -3.58 -8.76 -2.09
N VAL A 71 -3.30 -9.22 -0.86
CA VAL A 71 -4.32 -9.78 0.03
C VAL A 71 -5.37 -8.73 0.40
N ARG A 72 -4.98 -7.46 0.68
CA ARG A 72 -5.95 -6.39 0.93
C ARG A 72 -6.86 -6.12 -0.27
N SER A 73 -6.33 -6.21 -1.49
CA SER A 73 -7.13 -5.98 -2.70
C SER A 73 -8.13 -7.11 -2.93
N VAL A 74 -7.71 -8.36 -2.71
CA VAL A 74 -8.58 -9.53 -2.82
C VAL A 74 -9.69 -9.51 -1.76
N ILE A 75 -9.30 -9.44 -0.48
CA ILE A 75 -10.25 -9.50 0.64
C ILE A 75 -11.13 -8.25 0.66
N GLY A 76 -10.57 -7.06 0.47
CA GLY A 76 -11.33 -5.81 0.44
C GLY A 76 -12.35 -5.77 -0.69
N SER A 77 -11.99 -6.26 -1.88
CA SER A 77 -12.95 -6.37 -3.00
C SER A 77 -14.04 -7.41 -2.75
N LEU A 78 -13.73 -8.48 -2.02
CA LEU A 78 -14.73 -9.48 -1.61
C LEU A 78 -15.78 -8.85 -0.67
N PHE A 79 -15.36 -8.06 0.32
CA PHE A 79 -16.27 -7.37 1.25
C PHE A 79 -17.20 -6.37 0.57
N ILE A 80 -16.75 -5.75 -0.52
CA ILE A 80 -17.54 -4.75 -1.26
C ILE A 80 -18.45 -5.44 -2.32
N GLY A 81 -18.34 -6.76 -2.48
CA GLY A 81 -19.07 -7.51 -3.51
C GLY A 81 -18.52 -7.28 -4.94
N GLY A 82 -17.31 -6.72 -5.06
CA GLY A 82 -16.68 -6.37 -6.33
C GLY A 82 -15.51 -7.26 -6.75
N LEU A 83 -15.41 -8.49 -6.22
CA LEU A 83 -14.35 -9.43 -6.58
C LEU A 83 -14.42 -9.74 -8.10
N PHE A 84 -13.28 -9.68 -8.77
CA PHE A 84 -13.12 -9.75 -10.23
C PHE A 84 -13.84 -8.65 -11.02
N GLY A 85 -14.46 -7.69 -10.35
CA GLY A 85 -15.04 -6.51 -10.99
C GLY A 85 -13.99 -5.49 -11.43
N PHE A 86 -14.46 -4.44 -12.13
CA PHE A 86 -13.61 -3.38 -12.66
C PHE A 86 -12.67 -2.77 -11.59
N GLY A 87 -13.20 -2.37 -10.43
CA GLY A 87 -12.43 -1.77 -9.34
C GLY A 87 -11.40 -2.72 -8.72
N PHE A 88 -11.65 -4.04 -8.74
CA PHE A 88 -10.69 -5.05 -8.29
C PHE A 88 -9.43 -5.03 -9.16
N TRP A 89 -9.58 -5.08 -10.49
CA TRP A 89 -8.44 -5.07 -11.41
C TRP A 89 -7.64 -3.78 -11.32
N LEU A 90 -8.32 -2.64 -11.18
CA LEU A 90 -7.65 -1.36 -10.95
C LEU A 90 -6.83 -1.38 -9.66
N SER A 91 -7.42 -1.89 -8.57
CA SER A 91 -6.82 -1.88 -7.24
C SER A 91 -5.62 -2.81 -7.13
N ILE A 92 -5.73 -4.06 -7.62
CA ILE A 92 -4.65 -5.04 -7.51
C ILE A 92 -3.45 -4.65 -8.36
N THR A 93 -3.70 -4.22 -9.60
CA THR A 93 -2.64 -3.80 -10.53
C THR A 93 -1.92 -2.56 -10.00
N ALA A 94 -2.66 -1.52 -9.62
CA ALA A 94 -2.07 -0.30 -9.06
C ALA A 94 -1.35 -0.57 -7.73
N GLY A 95 -1.87 -1.46 -6.89
CA GLY A 95 -1.22 -1.89 -5.65
C GLY A 95 0.14 -2.54 -5.90
N ILE A 96 0.25 -3.44 -6.87
CA ILE A 96 1.50 -4.11 -7.23
C ILE A 96 2.51 -3.08 -7.75
N PHE A 97 2.14 -2.29 -8.77
CA PHE A 97 3.07 -1.33 -9.38
C PHE A 97 3.51 -0.23 -8.43
N SER A 98 2.60 0.30 -7.59
CA SER A 98 2.97 1.29 -6.58
C SER A 98 3.90 0.70 -5.51
N THR A 99 3.69 -0.55 -5.09
CA THR A 99 4.57 -1.22 -4.13
C THR A 99 5.97 -1.43 -4.70
N LEU A 100 6.08 -1.83 -5.96
CA LEU A 100 7.37 -1.98 -6.66
C LEU A 100 8.08 -0.63 -6.79
N ALA A 101 7.37 0.42 -7.18
CA ALA A 101 7.92 1.77 -7.26
C ALA A 101 8.41 2.28 -5.91
N MET A 102 7.60 2.12 -4.83
CA MET A 102 8.01 2.47 -3.48
C MET A 102 9.26 1.68 -3.04
N ALA A 103 9.33 0.39 -3.35
CA ALA A 103 10.50 -0.44 -3.02
C ALA A 103 11.77 0.06 -3.71
N LEU A 104 11.68 0.45 -4.97
CA LEU A 104 12.81 1.01 -5.72
C LEU A 104 13.29 2.32 -5.10
N VAL A 105 12.37 3.25 -4.82
CA VAL A 105 12.71 4.56 -4.23
C VAL A 105 13.17 4.42 -2.78
N LEU A 106 12.71 3.39 -2.05
CA LEU A 106 13.16 3.11 -0.69
C LEU A 106 14.67 2.78 -0.61
N VAL A 107 15.26 2.27 -1.70
CA VAL A 107 16.72 2.10 -1.78
C VAL A 107 17.44 3.45 -1.68
N LEU A 108 16.92 4.49 -2.31
CA LEU A 108 17.44 5.87 -2.24
C LEU A 108 17.20 6.47 -0.85
N GLN A 109 16.06 6.20 -0.26
CA GLN A 109 15.74 6.63 1.11
C GLN A 109 16.72 6.05 2.12
N LYS A 110 17.08 4.77 2.00
CA LYS A 110 18.08 4.12 2.87
C LYS A 110 19.49 4.72 2.72
N ARG A 111 19.77 5.38 1.59
CA ARG A 111 21.01 6.14 1.36
C ARG A 111 20.94 7.60 1.85
N GLY A 112 19.82 8.00 2.47
CA GLY A 112 19.60 9.38 2.93
C GLY A 112 19.31 10.40 1.83
N MET A 113 19.08 9.96 0.59
CA MET A 113 18.90 10.88 -0.56
C MET A 113 17.48 11.43 -0.65
N VAL A 114 16.49 10.72 -0.12
CA VAL A 114 15.06 11.11 -0.15
C VAL A 114 14.38 10.78 1.16
N SER A 115 13.28 11.47 1.47
CA SER A 115 12.47 11.21 2.66
C SER A 115 11.49 10.05 2.43
N LEU A 116 10.95 9.48 3.51
CA LEU A 116 9.88 8.48 3.43
C LEU A 116 8.61 9.08 2.79
N VAL A 117 8.37 10.37 3.00
CA VAL A 117 7.27 11.09 2.35
C VAL A 117 7.46 11.12 0.83
N SER A 118 8.68 11.36 0.33
CA SER A 118 8.96 11.31 -1.11
C SER A 118 8.69 9.91 -1.69
N VAL A 119 9.05 8.85 -0.97
CA VAL A 119 8.73 7.46 -1.37
C VAL A 119 7.22 7.29 -1.52
N SER A 120 6.45 7.81 -0.56
CA SER A 120 4.99 7.74 -0.57
C SER A 120 4.37 8.53 -1.72
N VAL A 121 4.83 9.75 -1.99
CA VAL A 121 4.33 10.57 -3.10
C VAL A 121 4.54 9.89 -4.44
N ILE A 122 5.72 9.30 -4.66
CA ILE A 122 5.99 8.53 -5.89
C ILE A 122 5.09 7.29 -5.95
N GLY A 123 4.91 6.60 -4.83
CA GLY A 123 3.98 5.47 -4.74
C GLY A 123 2.55 5.86 -5.10
N ALA A 124 2.05 7.00 -4.58
CA ALA A 124 0.72 7.52 -4.89
C ALA A 124 0.59 7.92 -6.37
N ALA A 125 1.61 8.57 -6.94
CA ALA A 125 1.63 8.93 -8.35
C ALA A 125 1.56 7.68 -9.26
N VAL A 126 2.41 6.68 -9.01
CA VAL A 126 2.40 5.42 -9.77
C VAL A 126 1.07 4.69 -9.59
N HIS A 127 0.50 4.69 -8.38
CA HIS A 127 -0.81 4.10 -8.12
C HIS A 127 -1.90 4.74 -8.99
N ASN A 128 -2.01 6.06 -8.95
CA ASN A 128 -3.01 6.81 -9.71
C ASN A 128 -2.82 6.67 -11.23
N ILE A 129 -1.58 6.76 -11.72
CA ILE A 129 -1.26 6.58 -13.14
C ILE A 129 -1.65 5.17 -13.60
N THR A 130 -1.31 4.15 -12.81
CA THR A 130 -1.63 2.75 -13.16
C THR A 130 -3.14 2.52 -13.20
N GLN A 131 -3.89 3.04 -12.22
CA GLN A 131 -5.36 2.94 -12.24
C GLN A 131 -5.96 3.62 -13.46
N LEU A 132 -5.56 4.86 -13.74
CA LEU A 132 -6.10 5.62 -14.86
C LEU A 132 -5.75 4.98 -16.21
N SER A 133 -4.53 4.49 -16.37
CA SER A 133 -4.09 3.80 -17.58
C SER A 133 -4.89 2.53 -17.80
N LEU A 134 -5.04 1.70 -16.75
CA LEU A 134 -5.82 0.47 -16.87
C LEU A 134 -7.30 0.75 -17.12
N ALA A 135 -7.88 1.76 -16.45
CA ALA A 135 -9.26 2.20 -16.70
C ALA A 135 -9.45 2.64 -18.14
N SER A 136 -8.53 3.45 -18.68
CA SER A 136 -8.55 3.90 -20.08
C SER A 136 -8.49 2.75 -21.08
N ILE A 137 -7.69 1.72 -20.78
CA ILE A 137 -7.59 0.51 -21.63
C ILE A 137 -8.89 -0.31 -21.57
N ILE A 138 -9.43 -0.58 -20.38
CA ILE A 138 -10.62 -1.44 -20.21
C ILE A 138 -11.87 -0.77 -20.82
N ILE A 139 -12.00 0.57 -20.64
CA ILE A 139 -13.12 1.34 -21.19
C ILE A 139 -12.91 1.66 -22.68
N ALA A 140 -11.73 1.35 -23.23
CA ALA A 140 -11.33 1.69 -24.60
C ALA A 140 -11.45 3.20 -24.92
N ASN A 141 -11.19 4.07 -23.94
CA ASN A 141 -11.29 5.51 -24.09
C ASN A 141 -9.98 6.24 -23.70
N PRO A 142 -9.08 6.52 -24.66
CA PRO A 142 -7.83 7.24 -24.40
C PRO A 142 -8.00 8.69 -23.90
N ALA A 143 -9.16 9.29 -24.12
CA ALA A 143 -9.45 10.64 -23.65
C ALA A 143 -9.48 10.71 -22.11
N LEU A 144 -9.82 9.60 -21.42
CA LEU A 144 -9.75 9.51 -19.97
C LEU A 144 -8.33 9.79 -19.46
N LEU A 145 -7.33 9.16 -20.09
CA LEU A 145 -5.94 9.36 -19.70
C LEU A 145 -5.52 10.82 -19.90
N ARG A 146 -5.82 11.41 -21.05
CA ARG A 146 -5.43 12.81 -21.33
C ARG A 146 -6.14 13.83 -20.45
N GLY A 147 -7.44 13.62 -20.18
CA GLY A 147 -8.26 14.56 -19.40
C GLY A 147 -7.98 14.51 -17.90
N TYR A 148 -7.77 13.33 -17.33
CA TYR A 148 -7.68 13.17 -15.87
C TYR A 148 -6.26 12.95 -15.35
N PHE A 149 -5.29 12.70 -16.21
CA PHE A 149 -3.89 12.51 -15.82
C PHE A 149 -3.33 13.68 -14.98
N PRO A 150 -3.46 14.96 -15.40
CA PRO A 150 -2.92 16.08 -14.61
C PRO A 150 -3.59 16.19 -13.24
N LEU A 151 -4.91 15.97 -13.17
CA LEU A 151 -5.67 16.03 -11.93
C LEU A 151 -5.23 14.94 -10.94
N LEU A 152 -5.14 13.69 -11.39
CA LEU A 152 -4.75 12.56 -10.53
C LEU A 152 -3.28 12.65 -10.11
N LEU A 153 -2.42 13.19 -10.95
CA LEU A 153 -1.03 13.46 -10.59
C LEU A 153 -0.95 14.55 -9.52
N LEU A 154 -1.72 15.62 -9.66
CA LEU A 154 -1.80 16.69 -8.66
C LEU A 154 -2.33 16.15 -7.32
N LEU A 155 -3.38 15.31 -7.33
CA LEU A 155 -3.94 14.68 -6.12
C LEU A 155 -2.97 13.69 -5.47
N SER A 156 -2.03 13.11 -6.23
CA SER A 156 -1.04 12.20 -5.66
C SER A 156 -0.07 12.87 -4.69
N VAL A 157 0.12 14.19 -4.81
CA VAL A 157 1.01 14.93 -3.91
C VAL A 157 0.41 15.03 -2.50
N PRO A 158 -0.79 15.63 -2.28
CA PRO A 158 -1.36 15.71 -0.94
C PRO A 158 -1.67 14.33 -0.34
N THR A 159 -2.16 13.38 -1.14
CA THR A 159 -2.41 12.02 -0.65
C THR A 159 -1.12 11.30 -0.28
N GLY A 160 -0.06 11.44 -1.09
CA GLY A 160 1.25 10.86 -0.82
C GLY A 160 1.93 11.50 0.39
N ILE A 161 1.78 12.81 0.62
CA ILE A 161 2.26 13.47 1.84
C ILE A 161 1.53 12.91 3.05
N PHE A 162 0.20 12.86 3.02
CA PHE A 162 -0.61 12.32 4.12
C PHE A 162 -0.23 10.88 4.45
N THR A 163 -0.20 10.01 3.44
CA THR A 163 0.13 8.59 3.61
C THR A 163 1.57 8.39 4.05
N GLY A 164 2.50 9.22 3.58
CA GLY A 164 3.91 9.16 3.97
C GLY A 164 4.15 9.59 5.42
N LEU A 165 3.50 10.68 5.86
CA LEU A 165 3.54 11.11 7.25
C LEU A 165 2.91 10.09 8.18
N ALA A 166 1.73 9.56 7.83
CA ALA A 166 1.08 8.51 8.60
C ALA A 166 1.97 7.27 8.74
N ALA A 167 2.59 6.81 7.64
CA ALA A 167 3.51 5.68 7.67
C ALA A 167 4.74 5.96 8.53
N PHE A 168 5.30 7.17 8.49
CA PHE A 168 6.44 7.59 9.32
C PHE A 168 6.11 7.52 10.81
N TYR A 169 4.96 8.07 11.24
CA TYR A 169 4.55 8.00 12.63
C TYR A 169 4.27 6.56 13.09
N LEU A 170 3.56 5.79 12.26
CA LEU A 170 3.26 4.38 12.54
C LEU A 170 4.51 3.52 12.60
N GLU A 171 5.52 3.79 11.77
CA GLU A 171 6.81 3.10 11.82
C GLU A 171 7.45 3.25 13.19
N GLY A 172 7.53 4.48 13.73
CA GLY A 172 8.10 4.76 15.04
C GLY A 172 7.40 4.01 16.16
N VAL A 173 6.07 3.97 16.15
CA VAL A 173 5.25 3.23 17.14
C VAL A 173 5.46 1.73 17.00
N THR A 174 5.37 1.19 15.78
CA THR A 174 5.49 -0.25 15.53
C THR A 174 6.88 -0.78 15.88
N ARG A 175 7.95 -0.04 15.57
CA ARG A 175 9.32 -0.42 15.95
C ARG A 175 9.48 -0.52 17.46
N ARG A 176 8.90 0.39 18.25
CA ARG A 176 8.90 0.34 19.71
C ARG A 176 8.17 -0.90 20.23
N MET A 177 7.01 -1.23 19.68
CA MET A 177 6.25 -2.43 20.04
C MET A 177 7.02 -3.72 19.73
N ILE A 178 7.63 -3.83 18.55
CA ILE A 178 8.45 -4.98 18.15
C ILE A 178 9.66 -5.14 19.10
N SER A 179 10.32 -4.05 19.43
CA SER A 179 11.46 -4.03 20.37
C SER A 179 11.08 -4.52 21.76
N GLN A 180 9.91 -4.12 22.27
CA GLN A 180 9.42 -4.53 23.60
C GLN A 180 8.95 -5.99 23.65
N SER A 181 8.46 -6.54 22.53
CA SER A 181 7.99 -7.93 22.46
C SER A 181 9.12 -8.98 22.35
N GLY A 182 10.38 -8.56 22.36
CA GLY A 182 11.53 -9.45 22.20
C GLY A 182 11.66 -10.08 20.82
N ALA A 183 10.85 -9.64 19.84
CA ALA A 183 10.87 -10.10 18.45
C ALA A 183 11.92 -9.35 17.59
N GLY A 184 12.77 -8.54 18.20
CA GLY A 184 13.68 -7.59 17.55
C GLY A 184 14.89 -8.18 16.81
N GLU A 185 15.05 -9.50 16.76
CA GLU A 185 16.17 -10.18 16.08
C GLU A 185 15.77 -10.92 14.81
N VAL A 186 14.85 -10.37 14.02
CA VAL A 186 14.58 -10.88 12.67
C VAL A 186 15.25 -9.96 11.66
N ARG A 187 16.54 -10.16 11.44
CA ARG A 187 17.28 -9.75 10.25
C ARG A 187 17.61 -10.95 9.38
#